data_f4266da15494c69215565c0805e99131
#
_entry.id   f4266da15494c69215565c0805e99131
#
_cell.length_a   1.000
_cell.length_b   1.000
_cell.length_c   1.000
_cell.angle_alpha   90.00
_cell.angle_beta   90.00
_cell.angle_gamma   90.00
#
_symmetry.space_group_name_H-M   'P 1'
#
loop_
_entity.id
_entity.type
_entity.pdbx_description
1 polymer ?
#
loop_
_entity_poly.entity_id
_entity_poly.type
_entity_poly.pdbx_seq_one_letter_code
_entity_poly.pdbx_strand_id
1 'polypeptide(L)'
;MVELTDLRKKAEMVPSGAADIIRLLRFRRVEEELAAGHNPFLVEALRKEKLEGQRIAAWARTLALAASGVLIVFQNQNLSVLYFHAFLLVFIALGWAQLRYATVGRSRIELALILADLVLLAAVLTIPNPFAAGAFPTAMIYRFETFPYFFIILALATLAYSWLTILSIGLACALIWFVSVLGVALFGTTDPELGSAVAAAFADMPGVRHLVDPNSVIWPIRAQEIVIFFLVSAILALRGQRSTDLLIRQAGIAAERANLSRYFPPSLVDELASSSGDV
;
A
#
# COMPACT_ATOMS: atom_id res chain seq x y z
N MET A 1 19.88 -10.17 29.48
CA MET A 1 19.83 -11.51 28.82
C MET A 1 18.62 -12.34 29.28
N VAL A 2 18.27 -12.38 30.55
CA VAL A 2 17.08 -13.12 31.08
C VAL A 2 15.75 -12.53 30.58
N GLU A 3 15.65 -11.23 30.43
CA GLU A 3 14.44 -10.52 30.00
C GLU A 3 14.05 -10.80 28.52
N LEU A 4 15.04 -10.96 27.64
CA LEU A 4 14.83 -11.28 26.21
C LEU A 4 14.35 -12.73 26.00
N THR A 5 14.80 -13.67 26.84
CA THR A 5 14.39 -15.08 26.78
C THR A 5 12.94 -15.28 27.25
N ASP A 6 12.52 -14.53 28.24
CA ASP A 6 11.14 -14.55 28.75
C ASP A 6 10.16 -13.90 27.78
N LEU A 7 10.59 -12.85 27.09
CA LEU A 7 9.82 -12.18 26.06
C LEU A 7 9.68 -13.07 24.79
N ARG A 8 10.72 -13.83 24.42
CA ARG A 8 10.70 -14.78 23.30
C ARG A 8 9.73 -15.95 23.55
N LYS A 9 9.71 -16.47 24.77
CA LYS A 9 8.73 -17.51 25.21
C LYS A 9 7.28 -16.99 25.17
N LYS A 10 7.04 -15.71 25.47
CA LYS A 10 5.73 -15.07 25.36
C LYS A 10 5.30 -14.82 23.90
N ALA A 11 6.24 -14.65 22.97
CA ALA A 11 5.96 -14.47 21.53
C ALA A 11 5.57 -15.79 20.82
N GLU A 12 5.93 -16.94 21.39
CA GLU A 12 5.55 -18.27 20.87
C GLU A 12 4.13 -18.69 21.28
N MET A 13 3.46 -17.97 22.18
CA MET A 13 2.06 -18.22 22.53
C MET A 13 1.13 -17.74 21.41
N VAL A 14 0.26 -18.63 20.93
CA VAL A 14 -0.79 -18.29 19.95
C VAL A 14 -1.63 -17.15 20.51
N PRO A 15 -1.75 -16.01 19.80
CA PRO A 15 -2.48 -14.86 20.28
C PRO A 15 -3.96 -15.20 20.44
N SER A 16 -4.51 -14.99 21.62
CA SER A 16 -5.91 -15.28 21.94
C SER A 16 -6.85 -14.09 21.75
N GLY A 17 -6.31 -12.89 21.46
CA GLY A 17 -7.10 -11.68 21.29
C GLY A 17 -6.37 -10.55 20.55
N ALA A 18 -7.13 -9.52 20.13
CA ALA A 18 -6.60 -8.36 19.41
C ALA A 18 -5.48 -7.62 20.16
N ALA A 19 -5.56 -7.57 21.50
CA ALA A 19 -4.54 -6.96 22.34
C ALA A 19 -3.21 -7.72 22.29
N ASP A 20 -3.25 -9.04 22.20
CA ASP A 20 -2.07 -9.88 22.10
C ASP A 20 -1.42 -9.76 20.70
N ILE A 21 -2.24 -9.64 19.66
CA ILE A 21 -1.75 -9.36 18.31
C ILE A 21 -1.03 -8.01 18.28
N ILE A 22 -1.61 -6.95 18.84
CA ILE A 22 -0.98 -5.62 18.92
C ILE A 22 0.33 -5.66 19.71
N ARG A 23 0.39 -6.42 20.81
CA ARG A 23 1.61 -6.63 21.59
C ARG A 23 2.69 -7.37 20.82
N LEU A 24 2.33 -8.43 20.09
CA LEU A 24 3.24 -9.18 19.24
C LEU A 24 3.80 -8.32 18.09
N LEU A 25 2.95 -7.53 17.45
CA LEU A 25 3.36 -6.60 16.40
C LEU A 25 4.32 -5.54 16.94
N ARG A 26 4.04 -5.01 18.14
CA ARG A 26 4.91 -4.03 18.80
C ARG A 26 6.24 -4.65 19.24
N PHE A 27 6.22 -5.89 19.73
CA PHE A 27 7.41 -6.63 20.16
C PHE A 27 8.34 -6.92 18.98
N ARG A 28 7.84 -7.49 17.89
CA ARG A 28 8.62 -7.75 16.66
C ARG A 28 9.27 -6.49 16.12
N ARG A 29 8.56 -5.39 16.16
CA ARG A 29 9.09 -4.09 15.73
C ARG A 29 10.25 -3.62 16.61
N VAL A 30 10.13 -3.76 17.93
CA VAL A 30 11.22 -3.41 18.87
C VAL A 30 12.42 -4.33 18.66
N GLU A 31 12.20 -5.61 18.37
CA GLU A 31 13.26 -6.57 18.06
C GLU A 31 13.99 -6.23 16.74
N GLU A 32 13.28 -5.82 15.70
CA GLU A 32 13.87 -5.32 14.44
C GLU A 32 14.67 -4.02 14.66
N GLU A 33 14.14 -3.07 15.43
CA GLU A 33 14.83 -1.81 15.78
C GLU A 33 16.08 -2.07 16.65
N LEU A 34 16.04 -3.01 17.58
CA LEU A 34 17.18 -3.40 18.41
C LEU A 34 18.24 -4.17 17.61
N ALA A 35 17.82 -5.09 16.76
CA ALA A 35 18.73 -5.82 15.87
C ALA A 35 19.45 -4.86 14.90
N ALA A 36 18.74 -3.89 14.34
CA ALA A 36 19.30 -2.84 13.51
C ALA A 36 20.31 -1.96 14.28
N GLY A 37 20.01 -1.59 15.55
CA GLY A 37 20.88 -0.74 16.35
C GLY A 37 22.24 -1.36 16.73
N HIS A 38 22.34 -2.69 16.71
CA HIS A 38 23.56 -3.42 17.11
C HIS A 38 24.39 -3.96 15.95
N ASN A 39 23.85 -3.98 14.72
CA ASN A 39 24.53 -4.53 13.56
C ASN A 39 24.59 -3.52 12.40
N PRO A 40 25.74 -2.85 12.17
CA PRO A 40 25.89 -1.86 11.11
C PRO A 40 25.69 -2.45 9.70
N PHE A 41 25.99 -3.74 9.50
CA PHE A 41 25.77 -4.42 8.22
C PHE A 41 24.27 -4.58 7.92
N LEU A 42 23.45 -4.82 8.95
CA LEU A 42 22.01 -4.91 8.81
C LEU A 42 21.40 -3.54 8.44
N VAL A 43 21.81 -2.47 9.13
CA VAL A 43 21.33 -1.12 8.82
C VAL A 43 21.64 -0.74 7.38
N GLU A 44 22.88 -1.00 6.93
CA GLU A 44 23.28 -0.69 5.55
C GLU A 44 22.54 -1.56 4.52
N ALA A 45 22.34 -2.84 4.79
CA ALA A 45 21.55 -3.75 3.92
C ALA A 45 20.09 -3.27 3.80
N LEU A 46 19.42 -2.95 4.91
CA LEU A 46 18.06 -2.44 4.92
C LEU A 46 17.94 -1.08 4.22
N ARG A 47 18.94 -0.21 4.39
CA ARG A 47 19.00 1.08 3.73
C ARG A 47 19.14 0.94 2.22
N LYS A 48 20.04 0.08 1.77
CA LYS A 48 20.26 -0.20 0.34
C LYS A 48 19.00 -0.77 -0.30
N GLU A 49 18.42 -1.80 0.32
CA GLU A 49 17.18 -2.44 -0.12
C GLU A 49 16.05 -1.42 -0.24
N LYS A 50 15.83 -0.59 0.79
CA LYS A 50 14.79 0.42 0.79
C LYS A 50 14.99 1.47 -0.31
N LEU A 51 16.21 1.99 -0.49
CA LEU A 51 16.49 3.00 -1.51
C LEU A 51 16.35 2.43 -2.93
N GLU A 52 16.79 1.20 -3.14
CA GLU A 52 16.66 0.50 -4.42
C GLU A 52 15.18 0.23 -4.74
N GLY A 53 14.43 -0.30 -3.77
CA GLY A 53 12.99 -0.51 -3.89
C GLY A 53 12.22 0.78 -4.17
N GLN A 54 12.53 1.87 -3.47
CA GLN A 54 11.93 3.20 -3.71
C GLN A 54 12.25 3.74 -5.11
N ARG A 55 13.48 3.54 -5.58
CA ARG A 55 13.89 3.97 -6.92
C ARG A 55 13.13 3.20 -8.00
N ILE A 56 13.02 1.89 -7.85
CA ILE A 56 12.25 1.04 -8.77
C ILE A 56 10.78 1.45 -8.74
N ALA A 57 10.20 1.66 -7.55
CA ALA A 57 8.82 2.09 -7.40
C ALA A 57 8.54 3.45 -8.04
N ALA A 58 9.45 4.44 -7.89
CA ALA A 58 9.32 5.76 -8.50
C ALA A 58 9.35 5.69 -10.03
N TRP A 59 10.25 4.89 -10.62
CA TRP A 59 10.31 4.69 -12.06
C TRP A 59 9.09 3.93 -12.61
N ALA A 60 8.72 2.81 -11.97
CA ALA A 60 7.56 2.02 -12.37
C ALA A 60 6.28 2.85 -12.33
N ARG A 61 6.12 3.66 -11.28
CA ARG A 61 5.03 4.63 -11.14
C ARG A 61 5.03 5.67 -12.26
N THR A 62 6.19 6.27 -12.54
CA THR A 62 6.32 7.28 -13.60
C THR A 62 5.92 6.71 -14.96
N LEU A 63 6.39 5.49 -15.27
CA LEU A 63 6.03 4.81 -16.52
C LEU A 63 4.52 4.48 -16.58
N ALA A 64 3.95 3.95 -15.51
CA ALA A 64 2.52 3.62 -15.44
C ALA A 64 1.64 4.87 -15.62
N LEU A 65 1.99 5.96 -14.93
CA LEU A 65 1.25 7.22 -15.03
C LEU A 65 1.43 7.90 -16.40
N ALA A 66 2.61 7.83 -16.99
CA ALA A 66 2.83 8.32 -18.35
C ALA A 66 2.00 7.54 -19.38
N ALA A 67 1.98 6.20 -19.28
CA ALA A 67 1.13 5.36 -20.13
C ALA A 67 -0.36 5.69 -19.93
N SER A 68 -0.81 5.86 -18.68
CA SER A 68 -2.18 6.27 -18.36
C SER A 68 -2.51 7.64 -18.96
N GLY A 69 -1.58 8.60 -18.89
CA GLY A 69 -1.75 9.92 -19.50
C GLY A 69 -1.96 9.84 -21.00
N VAL A 70 -1.16 9.02 -21.69
CA VAL A 70 -1.34 8.79 -23.14
C VAL A 70 -2.71 8.17 -23.44
N LEU A 71 -3.12 7.14 -22.68
CA LEU A 71 -4.43 6.48 -22.86
C LEU A 71 -5.60 7.45 -22.66
N ILE A 72 -5.54 8.33 -21.66
CA ILE A 72 -6.58 9.31 -21.38
C ILE A 72 -6.77 10.26 -22.57
N VAL A 73 -5.69 10.66 -23.25
CA VAL A 73 -5.78 11.52 -24.47
C VAL A 73 -6.49 10.79 -25.60
N PHE A 74 -6.23 9.49 -25.79
CA PHE A 74 -6.91 8.70 -26.81
C PHE A 74 -8.40 8.48 -26.53
N GLN A 75 -8.74 8.33 -25.24
CA GLN A 75 -10.14 8.11 -24.82
C GLN A 75 -10.98 9.39 -24.89
N ASN A 76 -10.37 10.55 -24.69
CA ASN A 76 -11.08 11.80 -24.49
C ASN A 76 -10.32 12.95 -25.16
N GLN A 77 -10.81 13.43 -26.30
CA GLN A 77 -10.15 14.48 -27.09
C GLN A 77 -10.50 15.91 -26.65
N ASN A 78 -11.14 16.07 -25.48
CA ASN A 78 -11.55 17.38 -24.96
C ASN A 78 -10.46 17.97 -24.05
N LEU A 79 -10.39 19.31 -23.96
CA LEU A 79 -9.45 20.00 -23.07
C LEU A 79 -9.66 19.70 -21.58
N SER A 80 -10.82 19.14 -21.20
CA SER A 80 -11.11 18.65 -19.86
C SER A 80 -10.12 17.56 -19.38
N VAL A 81 -9.43 16.90 -20.30
CA VAL A 81 -8.37 15.93 -20.06
C VAL A 81 -7.17 16.53 -19.32
N LEU A 82 -6.88 17.82 -19.51
CA LEU A 82 -5.79 18.50 -18.82
C LEU A 82 -5.92 18.45 -17.29
N TYR A 83 -7.15 18.40 -16.77
CA TYR A 83 -7.42 18.21 -15.35
C TYR A 83 -6.77 16.92 -14.83
N PHE A 84 -6.98 15.79 -15.49
CA PHE A 84 -6.38 14.53 -15.08
C PHE A 84 -4.85 14.52 -15.25
N HIS A 85 -4.32 15.17 -16.31
CA HIS A 85 -2.87 15.28 -16.51
C HIS A 85 -2.18 16.07 -15.40
N ALA A 86 -2.83 17.12 -14.87
CA ALA A 86 -2.31 17.86 -13.74
C ALA A 86 -2.16 16.94 -12.50
N PHE A 87 -3.14 16.08 -12.23
CA PHE A 87 -3.04 15.11 -11.13
C PHE A 87 -1.97 14.04 -11.38
N LEU A 88 -1.84 13.54 -12.62
CA LEU A 88 -0.77 12.58 -12.95
C LEU A 88 0.61 13.18 -12.66
N LEU A 89 0.84 14.45 -12.99
CA LEU A 89 2.08 15.15 -12.67
C LEU A 89 2.30 15.28 -11.16
N VAL A 90 1.26 15.59 -10.40
CA VAL A 90 1.34 15.64 -8.92
C VAL A 90 1.67 14.26 -8.35
N PHE A 91 1.06 13.19 -8.87
CA PHE A 91 1.38 11.82 -8.47
C PHE A 91 2.83 11.44 -8.77
N ILE A 92 3.36 11.82 -9.93
CA ILE A 92 4.78 11.61 -10.27
C ILE A 92 5.66 12.38 -9.27
N ALA A 93 5.36 13.64 -9.01
CA ALA A 93 6.12 14.47 -8.07
C ALA A 93 6.10 13.90 -6.64
N LEU A 94 4.95 13.38 -6.17
CA LEU A 94 4.84 12.69 -4.88
C LEU A 94 5.71 11.43 -4.83
N GLY A 95 5.75 10.63 -5.89
CA GLY A 95 6.62 9.44 -5.96
C GLY A 95 8.11 9.79 -5.84
N TRP A 96 8.57 10.83 -6.55
CA TRP A 96 9.95 11.31 -6.44
C TRP A 96 10.24 11.97 -5.09
N ALA A 97 9.26 12.66 -4.48
CA ALA A 97 9.39 13.18 -3.12
C ALA A 97 9.54 12.05 -2.10
N GLN A 98 8.78 10.97 -2.21
CA GLN A 98 8.91 9.77 -1.37
C GLN A 98 10.32 9.19 -1.44
N LEU A 99 10.92 9.10 -2.66
CA LEU A 99 12.31 8.66 -2.83
C LEU A 99 13.31 9.60 -2.13
N ARG A 100 13.11 10.93 -2.23
CA ARG A 100 14.02 11.92 -1.62
C ARG A 100 14.00 11.88 -0.09
N TYR A 101 12.86 11.58 0.50
CA TYR A 101 12.67 11.53 1.96
C TYR A 101 12.70 10.10 2.52
N ALA A 102 13.12 9.12 1.72
CA ALA A 102 13.26 7.74 2.14
C ALA A 102 14.34 7.61 3.23
N THR A 103 13.94 7.17 4.41
CA THR A 103 14.83 6.91 5.55
C THR A 103 14.57 5.54 6.14
N VAL A 104 15.62 4.91 6.68
CA VAL A 104 15.44 3.66 7.46
C VAL A 104 14.75 4.02 8.78
N GLY A 105 13.72 3.25 9.13
CA GLY A 105 12.89 3.50 10.30
C GLY A 105 11.63 4.31 9.97
N ARG A 106 11.02 4.91 10.99
CA ARG A 106 9.75 5.64 10.87
C ARG A 106 10.01 7.12 10.57
N SER A 107 9.75 7.55 9.35
CA SER A 107 9.71 8.97 8.99
C SER A 107 8.26 9.48 9.00
N ARG A 108 8.00 10.56 9.74
CA ARG A 108 6.69 11.24 9.71
C ARG A 108 6.39 11.86 8.35
N ILE A 109 7.44 12.37 7.69
CA ILE A 109 7.31 12.98 6.35
C ILE A 109 6.94 11.91 5.32
N GLU A 110 7.59 10.75 5.37
CA GLU A 110 7.30 9.63 4.48
C GLU A 110 5.85 9.14 4.64
N LEU A 111 5.38 8.98 5.88
CA LEU A 111 3.99 8.60 6.16
C LEU A 111 2.99 9.67 5.69
N ALA A 112 3.31 10.95 5.85
CA ALA A 112 2.48 12.05 5.37
C ALA A 112 2.40 12.06 3.84
N LEU A 113 3.50 11.80 3.13
CA LEU A 113 3.52 11.70 1.66
C LEU A 113 2.71 10.51 1.16
N ILE A 114 2.78 9.35 1.84
CA ILE A 114 1.97 8.19 1.51
C ILE A 114 0.48 8.49 1.72
N LEU A 115 0.12 9.12 2.85
CA LEU A 115 -1.25 9.48 3.13
C LEU A 115 -1.79 10.51 2.12
N ALA A 116 -0.98 11.52 1.78
CA ALA A 116 -1.33 12.52 0.77
C ALA A 116 -1.60 11.87 -0.59
N ASP A 117 -0.80 10.87 -0.95
CA ASP A 117 -0.95 10.08 -2.17
C ASP A 117 -2.28 9.31 -2.21
N LEU A 118 -2.62 8.62 -1.12
CA LEU A 118 -3.89 7.89 -0.99
C LEU A 118 -5.10 8.82 -1.01
N VAL A 119 -5.05 9.94 -0.28
CA VAL A 119 -6.12 10.95 -0.27
C VAL A 119 -6.30 11.58 -1.64
N LEU A 120 -5.19 11.93 -2.31
CA LEU A 120 -5.22 12.50 -3.64
C LEU A 120 -5.84 11.52 -4.65
N LEU A 121 -5.45 10.23 -4.58
CA LEU A 121 -6.04 9.21 -5.45
C LEU A 121 -7.55 9.07 -5.20
N ALA A 122 -7.97 8.96 -3.94
CA ALA A 122 -9.38 8.89 -3.61
C ALA A 122 -10.15 10.13 -4.12
N ALA A 123 -9.58 11.33 -3.95
CA ALA A 123 -10.19 12.56 -4.43
C ALA A 123 -10.35 12.58 -5.95
N VAL A 124 -9.31 12.20 -6.70
CA VAL A 124 -9.37 12.15 -8.18
C VAL A 124 -10.38 11.11 -8.68
N LEU A 125 -10.53 10.00 -7.96
CA LEU A 125 -11.45 8.93 -8.31
C LEU A 125 -12.91 9.18 -7.87
N THR A 126 -13.15 10.13 -6.96
CA THR A 126 -14.50 10.38 -6.41
C THR A 126 -15.06 11.75 -6.74
N ILE A 127 -14.20 12.75 -6.99
CA ILE A 127 -14.65 14.11 -7.33
C ILE A 127 -14.81 14.20 -8.85
N PRO A 128 -16.01 14.59 -9.33
CA PRO A 128 -16.25 14.79 -10.75
C PRO A 128 -15.32 15.86 -11.33
N ASN A 129 -14.89 15.67 -12.58
CA ASN A 129 -14.11 16.68 -13.27
C ASN A 129 -14.99 17.94 -13.49
N PRO A 130 -14.64 19.10 -12.93
CA PRO A 130 -15.45 20.33 -13.06
C PRO A 130 -15.50 20.89 -14.48
N PHE A 131 -14.59 20.43 -15.38
CA PHE A 131 -14.52 20.85 -16.77
C PHE A 131 -15.18 19.85 -17.72
N ALA A 132 -15.79 18.77 -17.21
CA ALA A 132 -16.51 17.82 -18.03
C ALA A 132 -17.82 18.42 -18.55
N ALA A 133 -18.11 18.21 -19.82
CA ALA A 133 -19.40 18.58 -20.38
C ALA A 133 -20.48 17.59 -19.92
N GLY A 134 -21.45 18.08 -19.15
CA GLY A 134 -22.57 17.30 -18.61
C GLY A 134 -22.31 16.81 -17.18
N ALA A 135 -23.18 17.23 -16.28
CA ALA A 135 -23.20 16.71 -14.91
C ALA A 135 -23.95 15.37 -14.91
N PHE A 136 -23.34 14.35 -14.31
CA PHE A 136 -24.02 13.09 -14.00
C PHE A 136 -24.02 12.85 -12.49
N PRO A 137 -24.94 12.04 -11.97
CA PRO A 137 -24.98 11.72 -10.53
C PRO A 137 -23.64 11.20 -10.02
N THR A 138 -23.18 11.74 -8.89
CA THR A 138 -21.86 11.42 -8.35
C THR A 138 -21.70 9.92 -8.05
N ALA A 139 -22.79 9.24 -7.66
CA ALA A 139 -22.79 7.80 -7.41
C ALA A 139 -22.42 6.96 -8.64
N MET A 140 -22.63 7.47 -9.86
CA MET A 140 -22.26 6.77 -11.09
C MET A 140 -20.75 6.59 -11.24
N ILE A 141 -19.92 7.43 -10.61
CA ILE A 141 -18.45 7.30 -10.63
C ILE A 141 -18.01 5.91 -10.17
N TYR A 142 -18.70 5.34 -9.19
CA TYR A 142 -18.40 4.01 -8.67
C TYR A 142 -18.75 2.85 -9.63
N ARG A 143 -19.36 3.13 -10.77
CA ARG A 143 -19.65 2.10 -11.79
C ARG A 143 -18.51 1.92 -12.78
N PHE A 144 -17.51 2.80 -12.75
CA PHE A 144 -16.35 2.76 -13.65
C PHE A 144 -15.19 1.91 -13.13
N GLU A 145 -15.39 1.08 -12.11
CA GLU A 145 -14.36 0.19 -11.54
C GLU A 145 -13.04 0.89 -11.21
N THR A 146 -13.13 2.05 -10.58
CA THR A 146 -11.97 2.88 -10.26
C THR A 146 -11.13 2.34 -9.07
N PHE A 147 -11.72 1.50 -8.23
CA PHE A 147 -11.06 0.93 -7.06
C PHE A 147 -9.75 0.16 -7.34
N PRO A 148 -9.60 -0.59 -8.46
CA PRO A 148 -8.35 -1.30 -8.79
C PRO A 148 -7.09 -0.44 -8.81
N TYR A 149 -7.19 0.88 -9.01
CA TYR A 149 -6.02 1.76 -8.97
C TYR A 149 -5.31 1.77 -7.60
N PHE A 150 -6.01 1.49 -6.51
CA PHE A 150 -5.40 1.36 -5.19
C PHE A 150 -4.47 0.14 -5.08
N PHE A 151 -4.74 -0.92 -5.85
CA PHE A 151 -3.83 -2.08 -5.89
C PHE A 151 -2.47 -1.73 -6.52
N ILE A 152 -2.41 -0.75 -7.42
CA ILE A 152 -1.15 -0.27 -7.98
C ILE A 152 -0.29 0.37 -6.89
N ILE A 153 -0.88 1.24 -6.05
CA ILE A 153 -0.17 1.84 -4.91
C ILE A 153 0.28 0.75 -3.93
N LEU A 154 -0.58 -0.21 -3.63
CA LEU A 154 -0.25 -1.32 -2.75
C LEU A 154 0.89 -2.19 -3.30
N ALA A 155 0.88 -2.49 -4.60
CA ALA A 155 1.95 -3.23 -5.27
C ALA A 155 3.28 -2.47 -5.23
N LEU A 156 3.27 -1.16 -5.51
CA LEU A 156 4.45 -0.31 -5.41
C LEU A 156 4.99 -0.24 -3.97
N ALA A 157 4.09 -0.23 -2.98
CA ALA A 157 4.46 -0.23 -1.57
C ALA A 157 5.25 -1.49 -1.18
N THR A 158 4.99 -2.65 -1.81
CA THR A 158 5.73 -3.88 -1.50
C THR A 158 7.19 -3.86 -1.93
N LEU A 159 7.57 -2.96 -2.83
CA LEU A 159 8.95 -2.80 -3.31
C LEU A 159 9.83 -2.02 -2.34
N ALA A 160 9.23 -1.18 -1.49
CA ALA A 160 9.96 -0.15 -0.78
C ALA A 160 9.70 -0.09 0.73
N TYR A 161 8.60 -0.68 1.20
CA TYR A 161 8.15 -0.48 2.56
C TYR A 161 8.17 -1.76 3.39
N SER A 162 8.34 -1.58 4.71
CA SER A 162 8.23 -2.66 5.68
C SER A 162 6.81 -3.22 5.72
N TRP A 163 6.67 -4.46 6.17
CA TRP A 163 5.39 -5.16 6.27
C TRP A 163 4.33 -4.40 7.10
N LEU A 164 4.73 -3.71 8.18
CA LEU A 164 3.84 -2.86 8.98
C LEU A 164 3.34 -1.65 8.19
N THR A 165 4.19 -1.05 7.35
CA THR A 165 3.81 0.06 6.50
C THR A 165 2.83 -0.40 5.42
N ILE A 166 3.05 -1.57 4.81
CA ILE A 166 2.13 -2.17 3.83
C ILE A 166 0.76 -2.39 4.45
N LEU A 167 0.70 -2.97 5.66
CA LEU A 167 -0.56 -3.19 6.38
C LEU A 167 -1.25 -1.86 6.75
N SER A 168 -0.47 -0.85 7.16
CA SER A 168 -0.99 0.50 7.46
C SER A 168 -1.54 1.19 6.22
N ILE A 169 -0.90 1.05 5.05
CA ILE A 169 -1.39 1.53 3.76
C ILE A 169 -2.72 0.85 3.42
N GLY A 170 -2.79 -0.47 3.60
CA GLY A 170 -4.02 -1.23 3.38
C GLY A 170 -5.19 -0.73 4.23
N LEU A 171 -4.96 -0.52 5.52
CA LEU A 171 -5.98 -0.01 6.43
C LEU A 171 -6.37 1.45 6.10
N ALA A 172 -5.38 2.31 5.83
CA ALA A 172 -5.63 3.70 5.46
C ALA A 172 -6.43 3.81 4.16
N CYS A 173 -6.09 3.01 3.14
CA CYS A 173 -6.82 2.95 1.88
C CYS A 173 -8.26 2.50 2.09
N ALA A 174 -8.49 1.41 2.85
CA ALA A 174 -9.82 0.92 3.17
C ALA A 174 -10.67 2.00 3.87
N LEU A 175 -10.08 2.72 4.82
CA LEU A 175 -10.75 3.79 5.55
C LEU A 175 -11.07 4.99 4.64
N ILE A 176 -10.09 5.45 3.85
CA ILE A 176 -10.26 6.58 2.93
C ILE A 176 -11.34 6.25 1.89
N TRP A 177 -11.32 5.03 1.34
CA TRP A 177 -12.34 4.59 0.39
C TRP A 177 -13.72 4.53 1.02
N PHE A 178 -13.83 3.95 2.22
CA PHE A 178 -15.10 3.92 2.95
C PHE A 178 -15.65 5.33 3.21
N VAL A 179 -14.80 6.26 3.66
CA VAL A 179 -15.18 7.67 3.89
C VAL A 179 -15.60 8.35 2.58
N SER A 180 -14.89 8.06 1.47
CA SER A 180 -15.26 8.59 0.15
C SER A 180 -16.61 8.09 -0.31
N VAL A 181 -16.88 6.78 -0.18
CA VAL A 181 -18.18 6.17 -0.50
C VAL A 181 -19.31 6.75 0.35
N LEU A 182 -19.07 6.87 1.65
CA LEU A 182 -20.04 7.48 2.58
C LEU A 182 -20.28 8.95 2.23
N GLY A 183 -19.24 9.72 1.90
CA GLY A 183 -19.34 11.11 1.48
C GLY A 183 -20.19 11.26 0.23
N VAL A 184 -20.01 10.43 -0.78
CA VAL A 184 -20.83 10.44 -1.99
C VAL A 184 -22.27 10.00 -1.70
N ALA A 185 -22.47 9.02 -0.83
CA ALA A 185 -23.81 8.58 -0.46
C ALA A 185 -24.61 9.66 0.29
N LEU A 186 -23.94 10.51 1.09
CA LEU A 186 -24.59 11.54 1.90
C LEU A 186 -24.67 12.92 1.20
N PHE A 187 -23.68 13.27 0.40
CA PHE A 187 -23.51 14.61 -0.17
C PHE A 187 -23.41 14.62 -1.69
N GLY A 188 -23.47 13.46 -2.35
CA GLY A 188 -23.36 13.34 -3.80
C GLY A 188 -24.53 14.03 -4.52
N THR A 189 -24.25 14.54 -5.72
CA THR A 189 -25.28 15.09 -6.60
C THR A 189 -26.15 13.96 -7.15
N THR A 190 -27.46 14.20 -7.20
CA THR A 190 -28.47 13.27 -7.74
C THR A 190 -29.17 13.88 -8.93
N ASP A 191 -29.64 13.06 -9.84
CA ASP A 191 -30.50 13.43 -10.95
C ASP A 191 -31.83 12.67 -10.84
N PRO A 192 -32.89 13.34 -10.34
CA PRO A 192 -34.19 12.70 -10.15
C PRO A 192 -34.86 12.29 -11.47
N GLU A 193 -34.62 13.04 -12.56
CA GLU A 193 -35.22 12.75 -13.86
C GLU A 193 -34.62 11.46 -14.44
N LEU A 194 -33.29 11.33 -14.43
CA LEU A 194 -32.60 10.14 -14.84
C LEU A 194 -32.98 8.94 -13.97
N GLY A 195 -33.07 9.14 -12.63
CA GLY A 195 -33.50 8.11 -11.68
C GLY A 195 -34.91 7.60 -11.97
N SER A 196 -35.86 8.49 -12.25
CA SER A 196 -37.25 8.13 -12.59
C SER A 196 -37.36 7.42 -13.92
N ALA A 197 -36.61 7.84 -14.94
CA ALA A 197 -36.56 7.18 -16.26
C ALA A 197 -36.02 5.75 -16.15
N VAL A 198 -34.94 5.54 -15.40
CA VAL A 198 -34.38 4.22 -15.12
C VAL A 198 -35.39 3.34 -14.33
N ALA A 199 -36.05 3.93 -13.33
CA ALA A 199 -37.06 3.23 -12.54
C ALA A 199 -38.26 2.75 -13.39
N ALA A 200 -38.69 3.56 -14.37
CA ALA A 200 -39.74 3.22 -15.30
C ALA A 200 -39.29 2.14 -16.31
N ALA A 201 -38.06 2.26 -16.85
CA ALA A 201 -37.54 1.29 -17.79
C ALA A 201 -37.36 -0.12 -17.22
N PHE A 202 -37.10 -0.23 -15.91
CA PHE A 202 -36.87 -1.49 -15.21
C PHE A 202 -37.94 -1.77 -14.14
N ALA A 203 -39.18 -1.34 -14.37
CA ALA A 203 -40.30 -1.51 -13.43
C ALA A 203 -40.55 -2.98 -13.07
N ASP A 204 -40.45 -3.87 -14.04
CA ASP A 204 -40.72 -5.31 -13.88
C ASP A 204 -39.49 -6.10 -13.37
N MET A 205 -38.33 -5.45 -13.17
CA MET A 205 -37.07 -6.07 -12.77
C MET A 205 -36.48 -5.38 -11.56
N PRO A 206 -37.00 -5.53 -10.34
CA PRO A 206 -36.58 -4.75 -9.17
C PRO A 206 -35.11 -4.97 -8.79
N GLY A 207 -34.54 -6.15 -9.01
CA GLY A 207 -33.13 -6.42 -8.77
C GLY A 207 -32.21 -5.66 -9.73
N VAL A 208 -32.58 -5.63 -11.03
CA VAL A 208 -31.83 -4.85 -12.04
C VAL A 208 -31.98 -3.35 -11.79
N ARG A 209 -33.20 -2.89 -11.45
CA ARG A 209 -33.47 -1.50 -11.12
C ARG A 209 -32.52 -0.99 -10.04
N HIS A 210 -32.35 -1.75 -8.95
CA HIS A 210 -31.44 -1.35 -7.87
C HIS A 210 -29.97 -1.29 -8.33
N LEU A 211 -29.55 -2.22 -9.20
CA LEU A 211 -28.18 -2.24 -9.73
C LEU A 211 -27.87 -1.10 -10.70
N VAL A 212 -28.86 -0.62 -11.45
CA VAL A 212 -28.68 0.42 -12.49
C VAL A 212 -29.11 1.82 -12.03
N ASP A 213 -29.67 1.97 -10.82
CA ASP A 213 -30.07 3.27 -10.27
C ASP A 213 -28.88 4.21 -10.21
N PRO A 214 -28.87 5.33 -11.00
CA PRO A 214 -27.75 6.23 -11.12
C PRO A 214 -27.47 7.04 -9.84
N ASN A 215 -28.48 7.16 -8.96
CA ASN A 215 -28.43 7.97 -7.76
C ASN A 215 -28.00 7.20 -6.51
N SER A 216 -27.86 5.86 -6.61
CA SER A 216 -27.54 5.03 -5.46
C SER A 216 -26.15 4.41 -5.54
N VAL A 217 -25.52 4.27 -4.37
CA VAL A 217 -24.27 3.52 -4.20
C VAL A 217 -24.60 2.06 -3.87
N ILE A 218 -23.98 1.12 -4.56
CA ILE A 218 -24.19 -0.31 -4.33
C ILE A 218 -23.28 -0.77 -3.18
N TRP A 219 -23.77 -0.68 -1.95
CA TRP A 219 -23.03 -0.99 -0.72
C TRP A 219 -22.38 -2.38 -0.68
N PRO A 220 -23.03 -3.48 -1.11
CA PRO A 220 -22.40 -4.80 -1.09
C PRO A 220 -21.11 -4.87 -1.90
N ILE A 221 -21.08 -4.21 -3.08
CA ILE A 221 -19.89 -4.18 -3.94
C ILE A 221 -18.78 -3.39 -3.25
N ARG A 222 -19.10 -2.23 -2.66
CA ARG A 222 -18.11 -1.39 -1.95
C ARG A 222 -17.54 -2.10 -0.73
N ALA A 223 -18.38 -2.79 0.03
CA ALA A 223 -17.94 -3.62 1.15
C ALA A 223 -16.99 -4.75 0.70
N GLN A 224 -17.35 -5.44 -0.39
CA GLN A 224 -16.50 -6.48 -0.97
C GLN A 224 -15.13 -5.97 -1.41
N GLU A 225 -15.08 -4.81 -2.07
CA GLU A 225 -13.80 -4.16 -2.45
C GLU A 225 -12.90 -3.92 -1.24
N ILE A 226 -13.46 -3.35 -0.16
CA ILE A 226 -12.72 -3.07 1.08
C ILE A 226 -12.18 -4.36 1.69
N VAL A 227 -13.00 -5.40 1.79
CA VAL A 227 -12.59 -6.69 2.37
C VAL A 227 -11.51 -7.35 1.53
N ILE A 228 -11.68 -7.44 0.21
CA ILE A 228 -10.69 -8.04 -0.69
C ILE A 228 -9.37 -7.27 -0.61
N PHE A 229 -9.42 -5.94 -0.64
CA PHE A 229 -8.22 -5.12 -0.56
C PHE A 229 -7.46 -5.32 0.75
N PHE A 230 -8.17 -5.37 1.86
CA PHE A 230 -7.56 -5.63 3.17
C PHE A 230 -6.92 -7.02 3.24
N LEU A 231 -7.59 -8.05 2.72
CA LEU A 231 -7.02 -9.40 2.65
C LEU A 231 -5.75 -9.45 1.80
N VAL A 232 -5.77 -8.81 0.63
CA VAL A 232 -4.58 -8.74 -0.23
C VAL A 232 -3.45 -7.97 0.45
N SER A 233 -3.72 -6.85 1.12
CA SER A 233 -2.70 -6.11 1.85
C SER A 233 -2.12 -6.92 3.02
N ALA A 234 -2.92 -7.70 3.72
CA ALA A 234 -2.46 -8.61 4.76
C ALA A 234 -1.53 -9.71 4.21
N ILE A 235 -1.89 -10.32 3.08
CA ILE A 235 -1.05 -11.33 2.41
C ILE A 235 0.29 -10.73 1.96
N LEU A 236 0.26 -9.54 1.36
CA LEU A 236 1.47 -8.85 0.92
C LEU A 236 2.35 -8.41 2.10
N ALA A 237 1.75 -8.00 3.21
CA ALA A 237 2.46 -7.70 4.45
C ALA A 237 3.17 -8.94 5.00
N LEU A 238 2.51 -10.11 5.01
CA LEU A 238 3.14 -11.38 5.41
C LEU A 238 4.33 -11.75 4.52
N ARG A 239 4.22 -11.51 3.20
CA ARG A 239 5.35 -11.69 2.29
C ARG A 239 6.50 -10.75 2.63
N GLY A 240 6.21 -9.47 2.87
CA GLY A 240 7.20 -8.47 3.27
C GLY A 240 7.90 -8.84 4.58
N GLN A 241 7.16 -9.38 5.55
CA GLN A 241 7.73 -9.87 6.79
C GLN A 241 8.76 -10.99 6.55
N ARG A 242 8.41 -12.00 5.75
CA ARG A 242 9.35 -13.09 5.40
C ARG A 242 10.61 -12.58 4.71
N SER A 243 10.48 -11.60 3.82
CA SER A 243 11.64 -10.98 3.15
C SER A 243 12.55 -10.28 4.15
N THR A 244 12.00 -9.54 5.10
CA THR A 244 12.76 -8.88 6.17
C THR A 244 13.48 -9.90 7.06
N ASP A 245 12.80 -10.97 7.46
CA ASP A 245 13.40 -12.05 8.27
C ASP A 245 14.61 -12.71 7.55
N LEU A 246 14.52 -12.90 6.24
CA LEU A 246 15.64 -13.41 5.42
C LEU A 246 16.81 -12.43 5.37
N LEU A 247 16.55 -11.14 5.19
CA LEU A 247 17.60 -10.11 5.20
C LEU A 247 18.32 -10.05 6.55
N ILE A 248 17.58 -10.12 7.67
CA ILE A 248 18.14 -10.16 9.02
C ILE A 248 19.08 -11.35 9.19
N ARG A 249 18.67 -12.54 8.74
CA ARG A 249 19.50 -13.75 8.81
C ARG A 249 20.76 -13.62 7.95
N GLN A 250 20.63 -13.14 6.71
CA GLN A 250 21.77 -12.93 5.81
C GLN A 250 22.77 -11.91 6.37
N ALA A 251 22.28 -10.80 6.92
CA ALA A 251 23.13 -9.81 7.57
C ALA A 251 23.83 -10.36 8.82
N GLY A 252 23.18 -11.24 9.58
CA GLY A 252 23.77 -11.95 10.71
C GLY A 252 24.94 -12.82 10.28
N ILE A 253 24.75 -13.64 9.26
CA ILE A 253 25.81 -14.49 8.69
C ILE A 253 26.98 -13.67 8.16
N ALA A 254 26.67 -12.56 7.44
CA ALA A 254 27.71 -11.66 6.94
C ALA A 254 28.55 -11.00 8.06
N ALA A 255 27.89 -10.59 9.14
CA ALA A 255 28.56 -10.02 10.32
C ALA A 255 29.46 -11.08 11.02
N GLU A 256 28.99 -12.31 11.14
CA GLU A 256 29.75 -13.40 11.74
C GLU A 256 30.99 -13.73 10.89
N ARG A 257 30.84 -13.83 9.57
CA ARG A 257 31.98 -14.01 8.64
C ARG A 257 32.97 -12.86 8.74
N ALA A 258 32.49 -11.62 8.79
CA ALA A 258 33.36 -10.43 8.93
C ALA A 258 34.12 -10.42 10.27
N ASN A 259 33.54 -10.92 11.35
CA ASN A 259 34.21 -11.06 12.62
C ASN A 259 35.26 -12.18 12.59
N LEU A 260 34.95 -13.35 12.00
CA LEU A 260 35.88 -14.47 11.89
C LEU A 260 37.08 -14.11 10.98
N SER A 261 36.87 -13.36 9.90
CA SER A 261 37.93 -12.95 8.98
C SER A 261 38.98 -12.01 9.60
N ARG A 262 38.71 -11.44 10.78
CA ARG A 262 39.69 -10.66 11.55
C ARG A 262 40.72 -11.53 12.27
N TYR A 263 40.38 -12.77 12.54
CA TYR A 263 41.18 -13.70 13.35
C TYR A 263 41.73 -14.88 12.56
N PHE A 264 41.07 -15.23 11.43
CA PHE A 264 41.41 -16.40 10.62
C PHE A 264 41.59 -16.02 9.15
N PRO A 265 42.47 -16.73 8.43
CA PRO A 265 42.63 -16.52 6.99
C PRO A 265 41.33 -16.90 6.23
N PRO A 266 41.04 -16.24 5.09
CA PRO A 266 39.76 -16.40 4.37
C PRO A 266 39.41 -17.87 4.03
N SER A 267 40.39 -18.70 3.68
CA SER A 267 40.18 -20.10 3.36
C SER A 267 39.62 -20.90 4.52
N LEU A 268 40.03 -20.60 5.75
CA LEU A 268 39.59 -21.28 6.96
C LEU A 268 38.19 -20.80 7.40
N VAL A 269 37.87 -19.55 7.13
CA VAL A 269 36.54 -18.96 7.40
C VAL A 269 35.49 -19.61 6.50
N ASP A 270 35.81 -19.85 5.22
CA ASP A 270 34.89 -20.49 4.28
C ASP A 270 34.66 -21.97 4.62
N GLU A 271 35.70 -22.69 5.10
CA GLU A 271 35.60 -24.07 5.56
C GLU A 271 34.75 -24.19 6.83
N LEU A 272 34.95 -23.31 7.82
CA LEU A 272 34.12 -23.26 9.04
C LEU A 272 32.66 -22.88 8.77
N ALA A 273 32.42 -21.95 7.84
CA ALA A 273 31.07 -21.56 7.46
C ALA A 273 30.31 -22.66 6.71
N SER A 274 31.03 -23.48 5.92
CA SER A 274 30.43 -24.65 5.24
C SER A 274 30.14 -25.81 6.20
N SER A 275 30.99 -26.03 7.21
CA SER A 275 30.82 -27.12 8.20
C SER A 275 29.71 -26.83 9.23
N SER A 276 29.35 -25.55 9.51
CA SER A 276 28.27 -25.19 10.43
C SER A 276 26.88 -25.29 9.81
N GLY A 277 26.76 -25.52 8.52
CA GLY A 277 25.49 -25.71 7.80
C GLY A 277 24.94 -27.14 7.80
N ASP A 278 25.70 -28.13 8.31
CA ASP A 278 25.34 -29.55 8.28
C ASP A 278 24.89 -30.12 9.65
N VAL A 279 24.44 -29.27 10.60
CA VAL A 279 23.91 -29.73 11.90
C VAL A 279 22.45 -29.33 12.08
#